data_38496128acf26e0f102b9e55d3b1b68e
#
_entry.id   38496128acf26e0f102b9e55d3b1b68e
#
_cell.length_a   1.000
_cell.length_b   1.000
_cell.length_c   1.000
_cell.angle_alpha   90.00
_cell.angle_beta   90.00
_cell.angle_gamma   90.00
#
_symmetry.space_group_name_H-M   'P 1'
#
loop_
_entity.id
_entity.type
_entity.pdbx_description
1 polymer ?
#
loop_
_entity_poly.entity_id
_entity_poly.type
_entity_poly.pdbx_seq_one_letter_code
_entity_poly.pdbx_strand_id
1 'polypeptide(L)'
;VWKNTSAGGDLSFEQVEDLVNSNYVPTVANLYITQVDIPGIEDVDGDGDLDVITFSIFGNYMEYHKNLSMELYGTADSLTFEVRNRCWGYFSENLNNNSVQLNNPCNFNVPDPELPLEDGGDVADAVRGHGTDADDRAHVGSTNLPIDLDGDGDKDLLIGDVLFRNMLALYNGGTLDSAIMVAQDSLFPVYDQSVELSIFPTPFYEDVNNDGKRDLLVTPNYPSLSENAHSVWYYRNTGTDAAPVFDFQQNDLFQDRMLDLGEGAYPVPFDIDGDGL
;
A
#
# COMPACT_ATOMS: atom_id res chain seq x y z
N VAL A 1 -16.62 -3.82 -2.70
CA VAL A 1 -15.91 -4.05 -3.97
C VAL A 1 -16.84 -3.84 -5.15
N TRP A 2 -16.33 -3.25 -6.21
CA TRP A 2 -17.06 -3.01 -7.44
C TRP A 2 -16.38 -3.74 -8.60
N LYS A 3 -17.14 -4.53 -9.33
CA LYS A 3 -16.68 -5.21 -10.53
C LYS A 3 -16.89 -4.30 -11.74
N ASN A 4 -15.86 -4.15 -12.56
CA ASN A 4 -15.97 -3.47 -13.84
C ASN A 4 -16.77 -4.36 -14.81
N THR A 5 -17.91 -3.86 -15.26
CA THR A 5 -18.81 -4.52 -16.22
C THR A 5 -18.89 -3.76 -17.54
N SER A 6 -17.94 -2.85 -17.78
CA SER A 6 -17.90 -2.01 -18.98
C SER A 6 -17.91 -2.81 -20.26
N ALA A 7 -18.68 -2.37 -21.26
CA ALA A 7 -18.77 -2.99 -22.57
C ALA A 7 -19.04 -1.92 -23.65
N GLY A 8 -18.46 -2.09 -24.83
CA GLY A 8 -18.77 -1.25 -25.99
C GLY A 8 -18.36 0.24 -25.84
N GLY A 9 -17.44 0.57 -24.92
CA GLY A 9 -16.99 1.92 -24.66
C GLY A 9 -17.76 2.63 -23.53
N ASP A 10 -18.82 2.03 -23.01
CA ASP A 10 -19.55 2.57 -21.86
C ASP A 10 -18.96 2.05 -20.55
N LEU A 11 -18.64 2.97 -19.63
CA LEU A 11 -18.16 2.62 -18.29
C LEU A 11 -19.32 2.14 -17.42
N SER A 12 -19.19 0.97 -16.83
CA SER A 12 -20.19 0.37 -15.94
C SER A 12 -19.53 -0.41 -14.82
N PHE A 13 -20.08 -0.30 -13.62
CA PHE A 13 -19.59 -1.03 -12.43
C PHE A 13 -20.78 -1.62 -11.68
N GLU A 14 -20.59 -2.82 -11.17
CA GLU A 14 -21.55 -3.53 -10.32
C GLU A 14 -20.93 -3.77 -8.95
N GLN A 15 -21.64 -3.43 -7.88
CA GLN A 15 -21.19 -3.76 -6.53
C GLN A 15 -21.38 -5.24 -6.28
N VAL A 16 -20.30 -5.96 -6.00
CA VAL A 16 -20.30 -7.41 -5.80
C VAL A 16 -20.13 -7.80 -4.32
N GLU A 17 -19.44 -6.98 -3.54
CA GLU A 17 -19.22 -7.20 -2.11
C GLU A 17 -19.30 -5.87 -1.34
N ASP A 18 -20.02 -5.87 -0.21
CA ASP A 18 -20.07 -4.73 0.70
C ASP A 18 -18.83 -4.69 1.60
N LEU A 19 -18.42 -5.83 2.14
CA LEU A 19 -17.29 -6.01 3.02
C LEU A 19 -16.43 -7.17 2.52
N VAL A 20 -15.13 -6.94 2.38
CA VAL A 20 -14.15 -8.00 2.15
C VAL A 20 -13.86 -8.68 3.48
N ASN A 21 -13.95 -10.00 3.50
CA ASN A 21 -13.65 -10.79 4.68
C ASN A 21 -12.35 -11.59 4.49
N SER A 22 -11.67 -11.86 5.58
CA SER A 22 -10.51 -12.75 5.63
C SER A 22 -10.71 -13.82 6.70
N ASN A 23 -10.19 -15.00 6.47
CA ASN A 23 -10.16 -16.07 7.45
C ASN A 23 -8.96 -15.87 8.38
N TYR A 24 -9.24 -15.48 9.61
CA TYR A 24 -8.24 -15.29 10.68
C TYR A 24 -7.94 -16.58 11.47
N VAL A 25 -8.34 -17.69 10.95
CA VAL A 25 -8.23 -19.06 11.49
C VAL A 25 -8.40 -19.14 13.03
N PRO A 26 -9.54 -19.66 13.53
CA PRO A 26 -10.64 -20.30 12.77
C PRO A 26 -11.79 -19.33 12.44
N THR A 27 -11.65 -18.04 12.63
CA THR A 27 -12.75 -17.06 12.54
C THR A 27 -12.67 -16.27 11.25
N VAL A 28 -13.74 -16.25 10.48
CA VAL A 28 -13.88 -15.32 9.35
C VAL A 28 -14.40 -13.98 9.87
N ALA A 29 -13.70 -12.91 9.58
CA ALA A 29 -14.06 -11.56 9.96
C ALA A 29 -13.75 -10.57 8.83
N ASN A 30 -14.22 -9.32 8.95
CA ASN A 30 -13.90 -8.28 7.99
C ASN A 30 -12.37 -8.09 7.92
N LEU A 31 -11.82 -8.08 6.71
CA LEU A 31 -10.48 -7.61 6.44
C LEU A 31 -10.50 -6.09 6.66
N TYR A 32 -10.21 -5.69 7.89
CA TYR A 32 -10.33 -4.32 8.32
C TYR A 32 -9.08 -3.53 8.02
N ILE A 33 -9.26 -2.41 7.33
CA ILE A 33 -8.23 -1.43 7.06
C ILE A 33 -8.69 -0.12 7.68
N THR A 34 -7.82 0.59 8.37
CA THR A 34 -8.20 1.86 8.99
C THR A 34 -8.50 2.91 7.91
N GLN A 35 -9.22 3.97 8.25
CA GLN A 35 -9.56 5.02 7.27
C GLN A 35 -8.36 5.83 6.79
N VAL A 36 -7.25 5.75 7.50
CA VAL A 36 -6.02 6.48 7.18
C VAL A 36 -5.01 5.61 6.44
N ASP A 37 -5.20 4.29 6.45
CA ASP A 37 -4.30 3.37 5.76
C ASP A 37 -4.69 3.19 4.29
N ILE A 38 -3.68 3.03 3.46
CA ILE A 38 -3.83 2.52 2.09
C ILE A 38 -3.09 1.18 2.02
N PRO A 39 -3.80 0.07 1.86
CA PRO A 39 -3.20 -1.25 1.80
C PRO A 39 -2.43 -1.45 0.50
N GLY A 40 -1.44 -2.31 0.52
CA GLY A 40 -0.86 -2.88 -0.68
C GLY A 40 -1.78 -3.96 -1.25
N ILE A 41 -2.16 -3.83 -2.52
CA ILE A 41 -2.99 -4.81 -3.24
C ILE A 41 -2.22 -5.20 -4.49
N GLU A 42 -1.56 -6.34 -4.44
CA GLU A 42 -0.69 -6.88 -5.49
C GLU A 42 -0.70 -8.41 -5.45
N ASP A 43 -0.30 -9.04 -6.55
CA ASP A 43 0.04 -10.46 -6.58
C ASP A 43 1.38 -10.65 -5.85
N VAL A 44 1.32 -10.99 -4.57
CA VAL A 44 2.49 -11.04 -3.68
C VAL A 44 3.29 -12.31 -3.86
N ASP A 45 2.63 -13.44 -4.04
CA ASP A 45 3.28 -14.75 -4.16
C ASP A 45 3.40 -15.28 -5.59
N GLY A 46 2.94 -14.51 -6.59
CA GLY A 46 3.14 -14.80 -7.99
C GLY A 46 2.19 -15.85 -8.57
N ASP A 47 1.07 -16.15 -7.90
CA ASP A 47 0.10 -17.15 -8.35
C ASP A 47 -0.94 -16.62 -9.34
N GLY A 48 -1.04 -15.30 -9.50
CA GLY A 48 -1.84 -14.60 -10.49
C GLY A 48 -3.16 -14.03 -9.97
N ASP A 49 -3.44 -14.12 -8.67
CA ASP A 49 -4.53 -13.36 -8.05
C ASP A 49 -3.99 -12.22 -7.15
N LEU A 50 -4.86 -11.32 -6.73
CA LEU A 50 -4.45 -10.15 -5.95
C LEU A 50 -4.60 -10.43 -4.45
N ASP A 51 -3.50 -10.25 -3.73
CA ASP A 51 -3.39 -10.35 -2.29
C ASP A 51 -3.53 -8.98 -1.62
N VAL A 52 -3.58 -8.97 -0.28
CA VAL A 52 -3.62 -7.75 0.51
C VAL A 52 -2.55 -7.77 1.59
N ILE A 53 -1.73 -6.71 1.62
CA ILE A 53 -0.82 -6.42 2.72
C ILE A 53 -1.30 -5.14 3.41
N THR A 54 -1.46 -5.19 4.72
CA THR A 54 -1.90 -4.05 5.52
C THR A 54 -1.28 -4.07 6.90
N PHE A 55 -1.22 -2.92 7.57
CA PHE A 55 -0.83 -2.91 8.98
C PHE A 55 -1.92 -3.50 9.86
N SER A 56 -1.50 -4.25 10.87
CA SER A 56 -2.39 -4.74 11.90
C SER A 56 -2.99 -3.59 12.71
N ILE A 57 -4.28 -3.62 12.96
CA ILE A 57 -4.97 -2.63 13.81
C ILE A 57 -4.50 -2.66 15.28
N PHE A 58 -3.73 -3.66 15.66
CA PHE A 58 -3.28 -3.87 17.04
C PHE A 58 -1.79 -3.58 17.27
N GLY A 59 -1.05 -3.20 16.22
CA GLY A 59 0.39 -2.98 16.36
C GLY A 59 1.05 -2.40 15.10
N ASN A 60 2.36 -2.28 15.15
CA ASN A 60 3.19 -1.69 14.10
C ASN A 60 3.72 -2.75 13.13
N TYR A 61 2.97 -3.81 12.90
CA TYR A 61 3.36 -5.00 12.13
C TYR A 61 2.46 -5.16 10.92
N MET A 62 3.01 -5.74 9.86
CA MET A 62 2.27 -6.01 8.63
C MET A 62 1.57 -7.37 8.70
N GLU A 63 0.32 -7.42 8.26
CA GLU A 63 -0.43 -8.64 8.01
C GLU A 63 -0.50 -8.90 6.50
N TYR A 64 -0.26 -10.17 6.13
CA TYR A 64 -0.42 -10.66 4.76
C TYR A 64 -1.69 -11.52 4.69
N HIS A 65 -2.62 -11.07 3.88
CA HIS A 65 -3.87 -11.76 3.56
C HIS A 65 -3.77 -12.33 2.15
N LYS A 66 -3.48 -13.62 2.04
CA LYS A 66 -3.43 -14.30 0.76
C LYS A 66 -4.85 -14.50 0.23
N ASN A 67 -5.05 -14.20 -1.04
CA ASN A 67 -6.21 -14.64 -1.77
C ASN A 67 -6.01 -16.12 -2.16
N LEU A 68 -7.00 -16.93 -2.00
CA LEU A 68 -6.99 -18.36 -2.32
C LEU A 68 -7.78 -18.66 -3.59
N SER A 69 -8.04 -17.66 -4.41
CA SER A 69 -8.86 -17.81 -5.61
C SER A 69 -8.23 -18.74 -6.61
N MET A 70 -6.94 -18.61 -6.84
CA MET A 70 -6.19 -19.49 -7.75
C MET A 70 -6.11 -20.92 -7.23
N GLU A 71 -5.83 -21.13 -5.94
CA GLU A 71 -5.75 -22.48 -5.36
C GLU A 71 -7.10 -23.22 -5.33
N LEU A 72 -8.17 -22.50 -5.03
CA LEU A 72 -9.49 -23.13 -4.86
C LEU A 72 -10.26 -23.28 -6.17
N TYR A 73 -10.12 -22.31 -7.08
CA TYR A 73 -10.97 -22.20 -8.26
C TYR A 73 -10.20 -22.19 -9.58
N GLY A 74 -8.87 -21.95 -9.57
CA GLY A 74 -8.03 -21.84 -10.77
C GLY A 74 -8.31 -20.58 -11.59
N THR A 75 -8.90 -19.56 -10.98
CA THR A 75 -9.17 -18.24 -11.58
C THR A 75 -9.00 -17.16 -10.53
N ALA A 76 -8.64 -15.95 -10.93
CA ALA A 76 -8.47 -14.80 -10.06
C ALA A 76 -9.78 -14.02 -9.77
N ASP A 77 -10.94 -14.59 -10.09
CA ASP A 77 -12.22 -13.87 -10.05
C ASP A 77 -12.91 -13.85 -8.67
N SER A 78 -12.34 -14.49 -7.66
CA SER A 78 -12.92 -14.60 -6.32
C SER A 78 -12.15 -13.74 -5.31
N LEU A 79 -12.79 -13.43 -4.19
CA LEU A 79 -12.21 -12.69 -3.07
C LEU A 79 -12.25 -13.57 -1.81
N THR A 80 -11.39 -14.60 -1.79
CA THR A 80 -11.34 -15.59 -0.71
C THR A 80 -10.02 -15.45 0.04
N PHE A 81 -9.99 -14.55 1.01
CA PHE A 81 -8.77 -14.22 1.75
C PHE A 81 -8.58 -15.04 3.02
N GLU A 82 -7.32 -15.35 3.31
CA GLU A 82 -6.87 -15.96 4.55
C GLU A 82 -5.61 -15.24 5.06
N VAL A 83 -5.53 -14.95 6.36
CA VAL A 83 -4.30 -14.43 6.97
C VAL A 83 -3.25 -15.51 6.95
N ARG A 84 -2.22 -15.33 6.13
CA ARG A 84 -1.09 -16.25 6.01
C ARG A 84 0.08 -15.87 6.89
N ASN A 85 0.29 -14.58 7.09
CA ASN A 85 1.35 -14.10 7.95
C ASN A 85 0.90 -12.84 8.68
N ARG A 86 1.09 -12.79 10.00
CA ARG A 86 0.76 -11.62 10.84
C ARG A 86 1.99 -10.78 11.16
N CYS A 87 3.12 -11.17 10.63
CA CYS A 87 4.41 -10.50 10.79
C CYS A 87 5.16 -10.48 9.47
N TRP A 88 4.47 -10.15 8.39
CA TRP A 88 5.05 -10.12 7.07
C TRP A 88 6.23 -9.15 7.03
N GLY A 89 7.37 -9.61 6.50
CA GLY A 89 8.59 -8.84 6.41
C GLY A 89 9.44 -8.78 7.71
N TYR A 90 8.95 -9.30 8.84
CA TYR A 90 9.66 -9.33 10.13
C TYR A 90 10.25 -7.97 10.56
N PHE A 91 9.46 -6.93 10.43
CA PHE A 91 9.82 -5.58 10.87
C PHE A 91 8.71 -4.93 11.69
N SER A 92 9.04 -3.85 12.38
CA SER A 92 8.05 -2.96 12.99
C SER A 92 8.41 -1.51 12.73
N GLU A 93 7.40 -0.67 12.53
CA GLU A 93 7.59 0.78 12.37
C GLU A 93 8.08 1.44 13.65
N ASN A 94 8.93 2.46 13.48
CA ASN A 94 9.38 3.31 14.55
C ASN A 94 8.56 4.61 14.55
N LEU A 95 7.76 4.82 15.57
CA LEU A 95 6.86 5.97 15.68
C LEU A 95 7.57 7.33 15.89
N ASN A 96 8.88 7.34 16.13
CA ASN A 96 9.62 8.57 16.43
C ASN A 96 10.45 9.09 15.25
N ASN A 97 10.68 8.25 14.25
CA ASN A 97 11.41 8.60 13.04
C ASN A 97 10.92 7.74 11.88
N ASN A 98 11.15 8.18 10.65
CA ASN A 98 10.80 7.40 9.46
C ASN A 98 11.82 6.29 9.19
N SER A 99 11.77 5.25 9.99
CA SER A 99 12.55 4.03 9.85
C SER A 99 11.81 2.85 10.46
N VAL A 100 12.28 1.65 10.19
CA VAL A 100 11.76 0.43 10.79
C VAL A 100 12.83 -0.28 11.59
N GLN A 101 12.40 -1.05 12.58
CA GLN A 101 13.25 -2.03 13.23
C GLN A 101 13.19 -3.33 12.43
N LEU A 102 14.27 -3.63 11.71
CA LEU A 102 14.42 -4.88 10.96
C LEU A 102 14.67 -6.07 11.89
N ASN A 103 14.42 -7.28 11.38
CA ASN A 103 14.58 -8.54 12.11
C ASN A 103 13.80 -8.57 13.45
N ASN A 104 12.65 -7.93 13.48
CA ASN A 104 11.76 -7.97 14.61
C ASN A 104 10.81 -9.17 14.47
N PRO A 105 10.91 -10.20 15.33
CA PRO A 105 10.09 -11.42 15.21
C PRO A 105 8.62 -11.22 15.61
N CYS A 106 8.14 -9.98 15.70
CA CYS A 106 6.80 -9.64 16.11
C CYS A 106 6.39 -10.44 17.37
N ASN A 107 6.69 -9.95 18.52
CA ASN A 107 6.31 -10.59 19.79
C ASN A 107 4.79 -10.53 19.99
N PHE A 108 4.07 -11.34 19.23
CA PHE A 108 2.66 -11.55 19.48
C PHE A 108 2.47 -12.61 20.55
N ASN A 109 1.68 -12.29 21.55
CA ASN A 109 0.91 -13.30 22.27
C ASN A 109 -0.27 -13.79 21.41
N VAL A 110 -0.18 -13.67 20.08
CA VAL A 110 -1.17 -14.15 19.12
C VAL A 110 -0.53 -15.33 18.40
N PRO A 111 -1.17 -16.51 18.40
CA PRO A 111 -0.64 -17.68 17.71
C PRO A 111 -0.46 -17.37 16.22
N ASP A 112 0.73 -17.67 15.69
CA ASP A 112 0.98 -17.74 14.26
C ASP A 112 0.00 -18.76 13.64
N PRO A 113 -0.76 -18.41 12.61
CA PRO A 113 -1.65 -19.37 11.96
C PRO A 113 -0.92 -20.59 11.36
N GLU A 114 0.38 -20.50 11.09
CA GLU A 114 1.21 -21.63 10.67
C GLU A 114 1.62 -22.54 11.85
N LEU A 115 1.49 -22.08 13.10
CA LEU A 115 1.75 -22.90 14.27
C LEU A 115 0.43 -23.47 14.81
N PRO A 116 0.31 -24.79 15.03
CA PRO A 116 -0.87 -25.37 15.67
C PRO A 116 -1.12 -24.68 17.03
N LEU A 117 -2.35 -24.21 17.25
CA LEU A 117 -2.75 -23.70 18.56
C LEU A 117 -2.56 -24.80 19.59
N GLU A 118 -1.54 -24.70 20.44
CA GLU A 118 -1.46 -25.54 21.62
C GLU A 118 -2.55 -25.09 22.58
N ASP A 119 -3.59 -25.96 22.64
CA ASP A 119 -4.62 -25.99 23.68
C ASP A 119 -5.56 -24.77 23.82
N GLY A 120 -6.59 -24.70 22.97
CA GLY A 120 -7.92 -24.16 23.33
C GLY A 120 -8.04 -22.69 23.78
N GLY A 121 -7.05 -21.85 23.55
CA GLY A 121 -7.11 -20.41 23.87
C GLY A 121 -8.11 -19.65 22.98
N ASP A 122 -9.03 -18.92 23.63
CA ASP A 122 -10.00 -18.07 22.95
C ASP A 122 -9.29 -16.89 22.29
N VAL A 123 -9.45 -16.70 20.95
CA VAL A 123 -8.91 -15.54 20.20
C VAL A 123 -9.34 -14.20 20.81
N ALA A 124 -10.46 -14.16 21.53
CA ALA A 124 -10.93 -12.98 22.25
C ALA A 124 -10.03 -12.60 23.45
N ASP A 125 -9.26 -13.55 24.01
CA ASP A 125 -8.32 -13.26 25.10
C ASP A 125 -6.93 -12.84 24.54
N ALA A 126 -6.54 -13.32 23.38
CA ALA A 126 -5.33 -12.86 22.69
C ALA A 126 -5.42 -11.39 22.25
N VAL A 127 -6.63 -10.95 21.87
CA VAL A 127 -6.95 -9.54 21.52
C VAL A 127 -6.90 -8.62 22.76
N ARG A 128 -6.94 -9.15 23.99
CA ARG A 128 -6.92 -8.38 25.25
C ARG A 128 -5.56 -8.32 25.95
N GLY A 129 -4.54 -8.98 25.41
CA GLY A 129 -3.17 -8.91 25.91
C GLY A 129 -2.54 -7.54 25.67
N HIS A 130 -3.01 -6.54 26.39
CA HIS A 130 -2.34 -5.26 26.46
C HIS A 130 -1.00 -5.42 27.18
N GLY A 131 0.09 -5.38 26.41
CA GLY A 131 1.39 -5.06 26.98
C GLY A 131 1.32 -3.70 27.67
N THR A 132 1.85 -3.61 28.88
CA THR A 132 1.87 -2.38 29.68
C THR A 132 3.04 -1.45 29.32
N ASP A 133 3.74 -1.71 28.23
CA ASP A 133 4.88 -0.93 27.79
C ASP A 133 4.44 0.21 26.86
N ALA A 134 4.94 1.41 27.14
CA ALA A 134 4.59 2.64 26.44
C ALA A 134 5.01 2.66 24.95
N ASP A 135 5.66 1.59 24.44
CA ASP A 135 6.05 1.39 23.06
C ASP A 135 4.97 0.69 22.20
N ASP A 136 3.92 0.13 22.81
CA ASP A 136 2.75 -0.44 22.12
C ASP A 136 1.74 0.64 21.72
N ARG A 137 2.18 1.68 21.04
CA ARG A 137 1.25 2.62 20.43
C ARG A 137 0.67 2.00 19.17
N ALA A 138 -0.65 2.05 19.04
CA ALA A 138 -1.33 1.66 17.83
C ALA A 138 -0.72 2.40 16.63
N HIS A 139 -0.55 1.70 15.53
CA HIS A 139 -0.18 2.23 14.24
C HIS A 139 -0.98 3.52 13.92
N VAL A 140 -0.30 4.55 13.42
CA VAL A 140 -0.89 5.90 13.25
C VAL A 140 -1.52 6.10 11.87
N GLY A 141 -1.07 5.36 10.87
CA GLY A 141 -1.53 5.36 9.49
C GLY A 141 -0.39 5.31 8.49
N SER A 142 -0.45 4.37 7.56
CA SER A 142 0.54 4.20 6.50
C SER A 142 -0.06 3.80 5.17
N THR A 143 0.69 4.10 4.12
CA THR A 143 0.41 3.68 2.76
C THR A 143 1.44 2.66 2.33
N ASN A 144 1.02 1.61 1.62
CA ASN A 144 1.86 0.48 1.28
C ASN A 144 1.80 0.19 -0.22
N LEU A 145 2.95 -0.07 -0.82
CA LEU A 145 3.04 -0.58 -2.18
C LEU A 145 4.06 -1.72 -2.22
N PRO A 146 3.61 -2.98 -2.31
CA PRO A 146 4.47 -4.11 -2.60
C PRO A 146 4.97 -4.05 -4.05
N ILE A 147 6.28 -4.12 -4.26
CA ILE A 147 6.92 -3.96 -5.55
C ILE A 147 8.30 -4.63 -5.51
N ASP A 148 8.70 -5.30 -6.58
CA ASP A 148 10.06 -5.83 -6.74
C ASP A 148 10.98 -4.67 -7.14
N LEU A 149 11.79 -4.15 -6.23
CA LEU A 149 12.64 -2.98 -6.44
C LEU A 149 14.04 -3.35 -6.95
N ASP A 150 14.53 -4.54 -6.62
CA ASP A 150 15.89 -4.95 -6.92
C ASP A 150 15.99 -6.05 -8.01
N GLY A 151 14.86 -6.60 -8.43
CA GLY A 151 14.76 -7.53 -9.55
C GLY A 151 15.04 -8.98 -9.18
N ASP A 152 14.93 -9.36 -7.92
CA ASP A 152 15.16 -10.71 -7.44
C ASP A 152 13.90 -11.60 -7.52
N GLY A 153 12.74 -10.99 -7.77
CA GLY A 153 11.46 -11.64 -8.04
C GLY A 153 10.56 -11.77 -6.82
N ASP A 154 11.01 -11.36 -5.63
CA ASP A 154 10.13 -11.25 -4.47
C ASP A 154 9.65 -9.79 -4.27
N LYS A 155 8.73 -9.57 -3.34
CA LYS A 155 8.17 -8.22 -3.12
C LYS A 155 8.91 -7.50 -2.01
N ASP A 156 9.52 -6.38 -2.39
CA ASP A 156 9.92 -5.29 -1.52
C ASP A 156 8.73 -4.42 -1.13
N LEU A 157 8.94 -3.37 -0.36
CA LEU A 157 7.85 -2.52 0.10
C LEU A 157 8.23 -1.04 0.09
N LEU A 158 7.40 -0.22 -0.55
CA LEU A 158 7.41 1.22 -0.33
C LEU A 158 6.36 1.59 0.72
N ILE A 159 6.76 2.41 1.70
CA ILE A 159 5.90 2.86 2.79
C ILE A 159 5.92 4.38 2.86
N GLY A 160 4.71 4.98 2.95
CA GLY A 160 4.53 6.34 3.39
C GLY A 160 3.83 6.36 4.75
N ASP A 161 4.26 7.19 5.66
CA ASP A 161 3.69 7.32 7.01
C ASP A 161 3.03 8.69 7.19
N VAL A 162 1.91 8.73 7.90
CA VAL A 162 1.11 9.94 8.16
C VAL A 162 1.88 11.05 8.87
N LEU A 163 2.96 10.72 9.58
CA LEU A 163 3.78 11.67 10.34
C LEU A 163 4.96 12.23 9.55
N PHE A 164 5.29 11.64 8.41
CA PHE A 164 6.52 11.93 7.68
C PHE A 164 6.28 12.41 6.25
N ARG A 165 7.29 13.06 5.69
CA ARG A 165 7.26 13.69 4.36
C ARG A 165 7.98 12.85 3.30
N ASN A 166 8.87 11.97 3.73
CA ASN A 166 9.70 11.12 2.90
C ASN A 166 9.14 9.71 2.81
N MET A 167 9.51 8.99 1.78
CA MET A 167 9.15 7.61 1.54
C MET A 167 10.24 6.68 2.04
N LEU A 168 9.83 5.59 2.65
CA LEU A 168 10.68 4.50 3.09
C LEU A 168 10.60 3.35 2.09
N ALA A 169 11.74 2.80 1.68
CA ALA A 169 11.81 1.53 0.97
C ALA A 169 12.40 0.45 1.87
N LEU A 170 11.80 -0.71 1.87
CA LEU A 170 12.28 -1.92 2.56
C LEU A 170 12.58 -2.99 1.52
N TYR A 171 13.75 -3.59 1.61
CA TYR A 171 14.20 -4.63 0.70
C TYR A 171 14.04 -6.00 1.34
N ASN A 172 13.35 -6.88 0.64
CA ASN A 172 13.13 -8.26 1.05
C ASN A 172 14.37 -9.09 0.69
N GLY A 173 14.84 -9.93 1.55
CA GLY A 173 15.90 -10.90 1.29
C GLY A 173 15.46 -12.31 1.66
N GLY A 174 14.14 -12.50 1.75
CA GLY A 174 13.49 -13.77 2.02
C GLY A 174 13.12 -14.54 0.76
N THR A 175 11.83 -14.80 0.58
CA THR A 175 11.26 -15.46 -0.60
C THR A 175 9.84 -14.95 -0.82
N LEU A 176 9.24 -15.29 -1.96
CA LEU A 176 7.83 -15.00 -2.24
C LEU A 176 6.88 -15.46 -1.11
N ASP A 177 7.11 -16.64 -0.55
CA ASP A 177 6.26 -17.21 0.51
C ASP A 177 6.62 -16.70 1.92
N SER A 178 7.81 -16.14 2.10
CA SER A 178 8.32 -15.75 3.43
C SER A 178 9.20 -14.52 3.34
N ALA A 179 8.58 -13.36 3.39
CA ALA A 179 9.27 -12.09 3.34
C ALA A 179 10.06 -11.83 4.64
N ILE A 180 11.30 -11.37 4.48
CA ILE A 180 12.17 -10.94 5.58
C ILE A 180 12.87 -9.65 5.12
N MET A 181 12.47 -8.50 5.63
CA MET A 181 13.13 -7.24 5.28
C MET A 181 14.51 -7.17 5.88
N VAL A 182 15.52 -7.03 5.00
CA VAL A 182 16.96 -7.08 5.38
C VAL A 182 17.65 -5.73 5.26
N ALA A 183 17.09 -4.80 4.52
CA ALA A 183 17.61 -3.45 4.33
C ALA A 183 16.50 -2.41 4.25
N GLN A 184 16.82 -1.15 4.51
CA GLN A 184 15.91 -0.03 4.38
C GLN A 184 16.61 1.19 3.77
N ASP A 185 15.86 1.96 2.97
CA ASP A 185 16.22 3.30 2.51
C ASP A 185 15.15 4.29 2.96
N SER A 186 15.49 5.16 3.90
CA SER A 186 14.57 6.15 4.46
C SER A 186 14.48 7.44 3.64
N LEU A 187 15.17 7.52 2.51
CA LEU A 187 15.17 8.66 1.59
C LEU A 187 14.97 8.20 0.14
N PHE A 188 14.03 7.29 -0.05
CA PHE A 188 13.79 6.68 -1.36
C PHE A 188 13.29 7.70 -2.42
N PRO A 189 13.80 7.62 -3.65
CA PRO A 189 14.97 6.87 -4.08
C PRO A 189 16.27 7.62 -3.76
N VAL A 190 17.22 6.96 -3.09
CA VAL A 190 18.50 7.61 -2.68
C VAL A 190 19.41 7.95 -3.85
N TYR A 191 19.21 7.31 -4.99
CA TYR A 191 20.05 7.48 -6.18
C TYR A 191 19.59 8.61 -7.12
N ASP A 192 18.45 9.24 -6.83
CA ASP A 192 17.88 10.35 -7.61
C ASP A 192 17.21 11.34 -6.64
N GLN A 193 16.27 12.16 -7.12
CA GLN A 193 15.48 13.05 -6.27
C GLN A 193 14.63 12.24 -5.30
N SER A 194 14.98 12.25 -4.03
CA SER A 194 14.20 11.60 -2.98
C SER A 194 12.81 12.22 -2.84
N VAL A 195 11.82 11.41 -2.53
CA VAL A 195 10.45 11.88 -2.22
C VAL A 195 10.50 12.76 -0.97
N GLU A 196 9.99 13.98 -1.09
CA GLU A 196 9.79 14.92 0.01
C GLU A 196 8.50 15.73 -0.22
N LEU A 197 7.37 15.12 0.07
CA LEU A 197 6.06 15.77 -0.03
C LEU A 197 5.76 16.67 1.18
N SER A 198 4.64 17.38 1.12
CA SER A 198 4.18 18.16 2.28
C SER A 198 3.93 17.28 3.50
N ILE A 199 3.32 16.10 3.31
CA ILE A 199 3.04 15.09 4.33
C ILE A 199 2.55 13.79 3.68
N PHE A 200 2.66 12.67 4.37
CA PHE A 200 2.01 11.39 4.12
C PHE A 200 2.08 10.94 2.64
N PRO A 201 3.26 10.61 2.13
CA PRO A 201 3.43 10.17 0.76
C PRO A 201 2.70 8.86 0.48
N THR A 202 2.01 8.79 -0.65
CA THR A 202 1.31 7.59 -1.11
C THR A 202 1.84 7.19 -2.48
N PRO A 203 2.46 6.02 -2.61
CA PRO A 203 2.97 5.53 -3.87
C PRO A 203 1.89 4.84 -4.71
N PHE A 204 1.96 5.01 -6.03
CA PHE A 204 1.18 4.30 -7.04
C PHE A 204 2.11 3.85 -8.17
N TYR A 205 1.88 2.65 -8.69
CA TYR A 205 2.74 2.04 -9.71
C TYR A 205 1.93 1.73 -10.97
N GLU A 206 1.92 2.67 -11.91
CA GLU A 206 1.05 2.64 -13.10
C GLU A 206 1.78 3.14 -14.34
N ASP A 207 1.47 2.59 -15.53
CA ASP A 207 1.98 3.10 -16.82
C ASP A 207 1.23 4.39 -17.20
N VAL A 208 1.77 5.53 -16.77
CA VAL A 208 1.11 6.84 -17.00
C VAL A 208 1.52 7.50 -18.31
N ASN A 209 2.61 7.05 -18.91
CA ASN A 209 3.11 7.61 -20.17
C ASN A 209 2.80 6.74 -21.39
N ASN A 210 2.18 5.56 -21.20
CA ASN A 210 1.84 4.53 -22.20
C ASN A 210 3.07 4.01 -22.97
N ASP A 211 4.22 3.85 -22.30
CA ASP A 211 5.42 3.25 -22.88
C ASP A 211 5.53 1.74 -22.62
N GLY A 212 4.56 1.16 -21.93
CA GLY A 212 4.45 -0.27 -21.61
C GLY A 212 5.23 -0.66 -20.36
N LYS A 213 5.64 0.30 -19.54
CA LYS A 213 6.26 0.09 -18.23
C LYS A 213 5.50 0.90 -17.19
N ARG A 214 5.34 0.33 -16.01
CA ARG A 214 4.75 1.04 -14.90
C ARG A 214 5.74 2.04 -14.31
N ASP A 215 5.28 3.24 -14.09
CA ASP A 215 5.99 4.37 -13.50
C ASP A 215 5.62 4.52 -12.03
N LEU A 216 6.39 5.28 -11.25
CA LEU A 216 6.04 5.62 -9.88
C LEU A 216 5.42 7.02 -9.81
N LEU A 217 4.21 7.08 -9.28
CA LEU A 217 3.58 8.31 -8.85
C LEU A 217 3.57 8.38 -7.33
N VAL A 218 3.80 9.56 -6.77
CA VAL A 218 3.70 9.79 -5.33
C VAL A 218 2.87 11.02 -5.05
N THR A 219 1.84 10.86 -4.22
CA THR A 219 0.92 11.95 -3.85
C THR A 219 0.75 12.01 -2.33
N PRO A 220 0.42 13.18 -1.73
CA PRO A 220 0.10 13.25 -0.31
C PRO A 220 -1.30 12.69 -0.03
N ASN A 221 -1.45 11.92 1.04
CA ASN A 221 -2.75 11.38 1.49
C ASN A 221 -3.28 12.11 2.73
N TYR A 222 -3.29 13.43 2.75
CA TYR A 222 -3.76 14.19 3.90
C TYR A 222 -4.57 15.43 3.48
N PRO A 223 -5.90 15.41 3.65
CA PRO A 223 -6.78 16.43 3.04
C PRO A 223 -6.58 17.85 3.55
N SER A 224 -5.99 18.04 4.73
CA SER A 224 -5.87 19.38 5.34
C SER A 224 -4.47 19.99 5.26
N LEU A 225 -3.44 19.20 4.98
CA LEU A 225 -2.03 19.62 4.96
C LEU A 225 -1.36 19.40 3.62
N SER A 226 -2.06 18.81 2.65
CA SER A 226 -1.57 18.67 1.28
C SER A 226 -1.51 20.02 0.59
N GLU A 227 -0.47 20.24 -0.18
CA GLU A 227 -0.37 21.41 -1.05
C GLU A 227 -1.29 21.23 -2.27
N ASN A 228 -1.86 22.33 -2.79
CA ASN A 228 -2.71 22.30 -3.97
C ASN A 228 -1.92 22.23 -5.29
N ALA A 229 -0.60 22.47 -5.22
CA ALA A 229 0.32 22.40 -6.33
C ALA A 229 1.55 21.63 -5.92
N HIS A 230 2.32 21.12 -6.89
CA HIS A 230 3.54 20.35 -6.64
C HIS A 230 3.33 19.10 -5.76
N SER A 231 2.13 18.49 -5.86
CA SER A 231 1.72 17.37 -5.01
C SER A 231 1.52 16.06 -5.78
N VAL A 232 1.78 16.03 -7.09
CA VAL A 232 1.78 14.79 -7.88
C VAL A 232 3.17 14.58 -8.46
N TRP A 233 4.01 13.88 -7.71
CA TRP A 233 5.38 13.60 -8.10
C TRP A 233 5.43 12.42 -9.06
N TYR A 234 6.15 12.59 -10.15
CA TYR A 234 6.27 11.61 -11.22
C TYR A 234 7.72 11.18 -11.39
N TYR A 235 7.93 9.88 -11.29
CA TYR A 235 9.19 9.22 -11.57
C TYR A 235 8.98 8.24 -12.70
N ARG A 236 9.66 8.45 -13.81
CA ARG A 236 9.61 7.56 -14.95
C ARG A 236 10.42 6.29 -14.68
N ASN A 237 9.86 5.13 -14.99
CA ASN A 237 10.59 3.88 -14.93
C ASN A 237 11.48 3.71 -16.18
N THR A 238 12.78 3.87 -16.01
CA THR A 238 13.80 3.64 -17.04
C THR A 238 14.32 2.21 -17.08
N GLY A 239 13.97 1.41 -16.06
CA GLY A 239 14.24 -0.03 -15.97
C GLY A 239 13.18 -0.89 -16.65
N THR A 240 12.71 -1.90 -15.95
CA THR A 240 11.59 -2.79 -16.32
C THR A 240 10.61 -2.90 -15.16
N ASP A 241 9.41 -3.46 -15.37
CA ASP A 241 8.46 -3.67 -14.27
C ASP A 241 8.95 -4.65 -13.20
N ALA A 242 9.84 -5.58 -13.57
CA ALA A 242 10.44 -6.53 -12.65
C ALA A 242 11.75 -6.03 -12.00
N ALA A 243 12.30 -4.91 -12.43
CA ALA A 243 13.49 -4.26 -11.86
C ALA A 243 13.42 -2.77 -12.21
N PRO A 244 12.57 -1.99 -11.53
CA PRO A 244 12.34 -0.60 -11.87
C PRO A 244 13.52 0.28 -11.46
N VAL A 245 13.78 1.28 -12.30
CA VAL A 245 14.73 2.37 -12.02
C VAL A 245 13.99 3.67 -12.22
N PHE A 246 13.69 4.35 -11.14
CA PHE A 246 12.89 5.55 -11.12
C PHE A 246 13.73 6.81 -11.33
N ASP A 247 13.40 7.57 -12.38
CA ASP A 247 14.05 8.82 -12.78
C ASP A 247 13.04 9.97 -12.60
N PHE A 248 13.33 10.88 -11.69
CA PHE A 248 12.44 12.00 -11.37
C PHE A 248 12.20 12.90 -12.57
N GLN A 249 10.96 13.17 -12.90
CA GLN A 249 10.58 14.01 -14.03
C GLN A 249 10.00 15.36 -13.59
N GLN A 250 9.03 15.34 -12.68
CA GLN A 250 8.34 16.56 -12.23
C GLN A 250 7.56 16.28 -10.94
N ASN A 251 7.19 17.34 -10.24
CA ASN A 251 6.42 17.27 -8.99
C ASN A 251 4.97 17.79 -9.11
N ASP A 252 4.53 18.08 -10.33
CA ASP A 252 3.24 18.72 -10.63
C ASP A 252 2.52 18.06 -11.81
N LEU A 253 2.71 16.73 -11.98
CA LEU A 253 2.06 15.98 -13.06
C LEU A 253 0.55 16.22 -13.02
N PHE A 254 -0.05 16.51 -14.18
CA PHE A 254 -1.42 16.98 -14.38
C PHE A 254 -1.71 18.38 -13.84
N GLN A 255 -1.04 18.84 -12.79
CA GLN A 255 -1.26 20.15 -12.17
C GLN A 255 -0.62 21.28 -12.98
N ASP A 256 0.44 21.01 -13.73
CA ASP A 256 1.15 21.95 -14.62
C ASP A 256 0.23 22.61 -15.68
N ARG A 257 -0.91 21.97 -15.96
CA ARG A 257 -1.93 22.42 -16.94
C ARG A 257 -3.27 22.75 -16.31
N MET A 258 -3.38 22.67 -14.98
CA MET A 258 -4.58 23.03 -14.24
C MET A 258 -4.60 24.53 -13.95
N LEU A 259 -5.77 25.13 -14.10
CA LEU A 259 -6.01 26.48 -13.64
C LEU A 259 -6.46 26.43 -12.18
N ASP A 260 -5.53 26.59 -11.26
CA ASP A 260 -5.84 26.70 -9.84
C ASP A 260 -6.09 28.17 -9.47
N LEU A 261 -7.33 28.46 -9.09
CA LEU A 261 -7.78 29.77 -8.63
C LEU A 261 -8.01 29.81 -7.12
N GLY A 262 -7.62 28.75 -6.39
CA GLY A 262 -7.83 28.60 -4.95
C GLY A 262 -9.26 28.17 -4.59
N GLU A 263 -9.53 28.10 -3.28
CA GLU A 263 -10.84 27.71 -2.76
C GLU A 263 -11.93 28.73 -3.11
N GLY A 264 -13.12 28.23 -3.44
CA GLY A 264 -14.28 29.06 -3.73
C GLY A 264 -14.29 29.69 -5.13
N ALA A 265 -13.45 29.22 -6.02
CA ALA A 265 -13.47 29.66 -7.42
C ALA A 265 -14.79 29.24 -8.11
N TYR A 266 -15.42 30.16 -8.80
CA TYR A 266 -16.62 29.92 -9.59
C TYR A 266 -16.32 30.19 -11.08
N PRO A 267 -15.89 29.18 -11.84
CA PRO A 267 -15.58 29.35 -13.25
C PRO A 267 -16.87 29.69 -14.03
N VAL A 268 -16.82 30.74 -14.80
CA VAL A 268 -17.88 31.12 -15.74
C VAL A 268 -17.33 30.92 -17.15
N PRO A 269 -17.78 29.92 -17.90
CA PRO A 269 -17.45 29.80 -19.31
C PRO A 269 -17.93 31.02 -20.09
N PHE A 270 -17.03 31.63 -20.82
CA PHE A 270 -17.34 32.81 -21.64
C PHE A 270 -16.50 32.80 -22.93
N ASP A 271 -17.16 32.89 -24.04
CA ASP A 271 -16.51 33.05 -25.35
C ASP A 271 -15.92 34.46 -25.44
N ILE A 272 -14.60 34.58 -25.21
CA ILE A 272 -13.91 35.86 -25.07
C ILE A 272 -13.60 36.51 -26.44
N ASP A 273 -13.47 35.70 -27.48
CA ASP A 273 -13.12 36.16 -28.83
C ASP A 273 -14.22 35.95 -29.88
N GLY A 274 -15.33 35.34 -29.48
CA GLY A 274 -16.51 35.19 -30.32
C GLY A 274 -16.38 34.07 -31.38
N ASP A 275 -15.50 33.10 -31.15
CA ASP A 275 -15.27 32.00 -32.10
C ASP A 275 -16.24 30.82 -31.90
N GLY A 276 -17.05 30.84 -30.87
CA GLY A 276 -18.07 29.85 -30.54
C GLY A 276 -17.56 28.68 -29.68
N LEU A 277 -16.36 28.77 -29.08
CA LEU A 277 -15.74 27.75 -28.22
C LEU A 277 -15.67 28.17 -26.75
#